data_abe1242b130b4e6538645dfd6e5e979d
#
_entry.id   abe1242b130b4e6538645dfd6e5e979d
#
_cell.length_a   1.000
_cell.length_b   1.000
_cell.length_c   1.000
_cell.angle_alpha   90.00
_cell.angle_beta   90.00
_cell.angle_gamma   90.00
#
_symmetry.space_group_name_H-M   'P 1'
#
loop_
_entity.id
_entity.type
_entity.pdbx_description
1 polymer ?
#
loop_
_entity_poly.entity_id
_entity_poly.type
_entity_poly.pdbx_seq_one_letter_code
_entity_poly.pdbx_strand_id
1 'polypeptide(L)'
;MSGGHFDYQQYHIDDIADSIEREIEKAEKPKPPLVWREDVTVFKKIDDWHSTGIYMGFKTYDEAVGHFKKIKAYKFIREYEKNGRRIAEFMEGDKQIEVRELKYYEYEDGEYYPEYTDETIQIFSDAVKALRKAAIYANRIDWLLSGDDGEESLKERLEEELKKLEEEA
;
A
#
# COMPACT_ATOMS: atom_id res chain seq x y z
N MET A 1 -28.72 7.62 -23.26
CA MET A 1 -28.18 7.16 -21.97
C MET A 1 -27.47 8.36 -21.37
N SER A 2 -28.10 9.04 -20.40
CA SER A 2 -27.41 10.10 -19.66
C SER A 2 -26.44 9.43 -18.70
N GLY A 3 -25.16 9.69 -18.84
CA GLY A 3 -24.25 9.49 -17.73
C GLY A 3 -24.81 10.29 -16.54
N GLY A 4 -24.69 9.80 -15.31
CA GLY A 4 -25.19 10.50 -14.14
C GLY A 4 -24.68 11.94 -14.09
N HIS A 5 -25.36 12.81 -13.36
CA HIS A 5 -25.00 14.23 -13.25
C HIS A 5 -23.56 14.45 -12.74
N PHE A 6 -23.11 13.54 -11.87
CA PHE A 6 -21.76 13.58 -11.29
C PHE A 6 -20.72 12.73 -12.04
N ASP A 7 -20.99 12.30 -13.28
CA ASP A 7 -20.06 11.46 -14.06
C ASP A 7 -19.54 10.23 -13.29
N TYR A 8 -20.41 9.61 -12.47
CA TYR A 8 -20.13 8.45 -11.63
C TYR A 8 -19.08 8.68 -10.52
N GLN A 9 -18.68 9.92 -10.23
CA GLN A 9 -17.70 10.21 -9.18
C GLN A 9 -18.20 9.89 -7.76
N GLN A 10 -19.52 9.82 -7.56
CA GLN A 10 -20.13 9.42 -6.28
C GLN A 10 -19.69 8.01 -5.84
N TYR A 11 -19.35 7.10 -6.76
CA TYR A 11 -18.87 5.77 -6.41
C TYR A 11 -17.48 5.78 -5.75
N HIS A 12 -16.67 6.81 -5.98
CA HIS A 12 -15.39 6.94 -5.29
C HIS A 12 -15.52 7.12 -3.78
N ILE A 13 -16.68 7.60 -3.30
CA ILE A 13 -16.93 7.72 -1.87
C ILE A 13 -17.04 6.32 -1.24
N ASP A 14 -17.74 5.39 -1.91
CA ASP A 14 -17.83 3.99 -1.48
C ASP A 14 -16.49 3.28 -1.58
N ASP A 15 -15.70 3.49 -2.65
CA ASP A 15 -14.37 2.93 -2.80
C ASP A 15 -13.43 3.34 -1.64
N ILE A 16 -13.55 4.58 -1.16
CA ILE A 16 -12.78 5.07 0.00
C ILE A 16 -13.25 4.36 1.28
N ALA A 17 -14.57 4.22 1.49
CA ALA A 17 -15.11 3.49 2.63
C ALA A 17 -14.63 2.04 2.65
N ASP A 18 -14.73 1.33 1.52
CA ASP A 18 -14.23 -0.05 1.35
C ASP A 18 -12.74 -0.17 1.63
N SER A 19 -11.97 0.85 1.28
CA SER A 19 -10.53 0.84 1.54
C SER A 19 -10.20 0.96 3.02
N ILE A 20 -10.95 1.77 3.76
CA ILE A 20 -10.82 1.93 5.21
C ILE A 20 -11.28 0.64 5.92
N GLU A 21 -12.41 0.04 5.53
CA GLU A 21 -12.89 -1.23 6.07
C GLU A 21 -11.86 -2.33 5.93
N ARG A 22 -11.22 -2.46 4.76
CA ARG A 22 -10.13 -3.43 4.54
C ARG A 22 -8.93 -3.21 5.45
N GLU A 23 -8.60 -1.97 5.79
CA GLU A 23 -7.53 -1.68 6.76
C GLU A 23 -7.92 -2.06 8.19
N ILE A 24 -9.19 -1.85 8.59
CA ILE A 24 -9.72 -2.34 9.87
C ILE A 24 -9.64 -3.87 9.93
N GLU A 25 -10.17 -4.55 8.91
CA GLU A 25 -10.13 -6.01 8.83
C GLU A 25 -8.70 -6.58 8.92
N LYS A 26 -7.73 -5.94 8.27
CA LYS A 26 -6.32 -6.36 8.35
C LYS A 26 -5.74 -6.17 9.76
N ALA A 27 -6.11 -5.10 10.45
CA ALA A 27 -5.65 -4.83 11.81
C ALA A 27 -6.20 -5.84 12.83
N GLU A 28 -7.44 -6.31 12.61
CA GLU A 28 -8.13 -7.26 13.47
C GLU A 28 -7.78 -8.74 13.19
N LYS A 29 -7.20 -9.03 12.01
CA LYS A 29 -6.79 -10.40 11.69
C LYS A 29 -5.75 -10.94 12.67
N PRO A 30 -5.85 -12.23 13.06
CA PRO A 30 -4.78 -12.89 13.79
C PRO A 30 -3.47 -12.82 13.00
N LYS A 31 -2.44 -12.24 13.61
CA LYS A 31 -1.13 -12.10 12.99
C LYS A 31 -0.40 -13.45 12.98
N PRO A 32 0.10 -13.91 11.82
CA PRO A 32 0.97 -15.08 11.79
C PRO A 32 2.31 -14.79 12.46
N PRO A 33 3.13 -15.82 12.75
CA PRO A 33 4.42 -15.60 13.37
C PRO A 33 5.35 -14.75 12.50
N LEU A 34 6.15 -13.91 13.16
CA LEU A 34 7.25 -13.21 12.50
C LEU A 34 8.38 -14.19 12.19
N VAL A 35 8.86 -14.19 10.97
CA VAL A 35 10.00 -14.98 10.52
C VAL A 35 11.16 -14.08 10.11
N TRP A 36 12.36 -14.53 10.42
CA TRP A 36 13.58 -13.86 10.01
C TRP A 36 13.83 -14.08 8.51
N ARG A 37 14.08 -12.98 7.80
CA ARG A 37 14.44 -13.01 6.37
C ARG A 37 15.79 -12.36 6.14
N GLU A 38 16.49 -12.92 5.19
CA GLU A 38 17.69 -12.34 4.61
C GLU A 38 17.45 -12.14 3.11
N ASP A 39 17.79 -10.98 2.63
CA ASP A 39 17.65 -10.62 1.22
C ASP A 39 18.86 -9.81 0.78
N VAL A 40 18.98 -9.59 -0.51
CA VAL A 40 20.09 -8.84 -1.12
C VAL A 40 19.54 -7.77 -2.04
N THR A 41 19.95 -6.55 -1.80
CA THR A 41 19.64 -5.45 -2.70
C THR A 41 20.91 -4.91 -3.34
N VAL A 42 20.85 -4.69 -4.64
CA VAL A 42 21.90 -4.03 -5.41
C VAL A 42 21.45 -2.61 -5.74
N PHE A 43 22.25 -1.63 -5.37
CA PHE A 43 22.01 -0.24 -5.68
C PHE A 43 23.05 0.28 -6.65
N LYS A 44 22.63 1.03 -7.65
CA LYS A 44 23.49 1.84 -8.50
C LYS A 44 23.37 3.29 -8.06
N LYS A 45 24.47 3.87 -7.63
CA LYS A 45 24.53 5.29 -7.26
C LYS A 45 24.46 6.14 -8.53
N ILE A 46 23.51 7.07 -8.56
CA ILE A 46 23.33 8.00 -9.67
C ILE A 46 24.13 9.28 -9.40
N ASP A 47 24.00 9.80 -8.19
CA ASP A 47 24.74 10.96 -7.67
C ASP A 47 24.89 10.84 -6.15
N ASP A 48 25.37 11.88 -5.46
CA ASP A 48 25.60 11.84 -4.01
C ASP A 48 24.33 11.66 -3.17
N TRP A 49 23.15 11.91 -3.75
CA TRP A 49 21.87 11.93 -3.07
C TRP A 49 20.90 10.86 -3.56
N HIS A 50 21.11 10.32 -4.76
CA HIS A 50 20.19 9.38 -5.40
C HIS A 50 20.86 8.06 -5.72
N SER A 51 20.15 6.98 -5.44
CA SER A 51 20.53 5.63 -5.87
C SER A 51 19.28 4.91 -6.41
N THR A 52 19.47 4.06 -7.41
CA THR A 52 18.39 3.22 -7.94
C THR A 52 18.67 1.78 -7.57
N GLY A 53 17.68 1.10 -6.98
CA GLY A 53 17.72 -0.34 -6.76
C GLY A 53 17.70 -1.08 -8.10
N ILE A 54 18.54 -2.10 -8.22
CA ILE A 54 18.57 -2.99 -9.38
C ILE A 54 18.17 -4.37 -8.89
N TYR A 55 17.04 -4.88 -9.42
CA TYR A 55 16.65 -6.26 -9.12
C TYR A 55 17.46 -7.23 -9.99
N MET A 56 18.25 -8.11 -9.36
CA MET A 56 19.10 -9.09 -10.04
C MET A 56 18.81 -10.53 -9.61
N GLY A 57 17.85 -10.75 -8.72
CA GLY A 57 17.38 -12.09 -8.33
C GLY A 57 18.38 -12.93 -7.55
N PHE A 58 19.37 -12.32 -6.90
CA PHE A 58 20.29 -13.05 -6.02
C PHE A 58 19.58 -13.51 -4.75
N LYS A 59 19.88 -14.73 -4.30
CA LYS A 59 19.31 -15.30 -3.08
C LYS A 59 20.12 -14.98 -1.83
N THR A 60 21.42 -14.75 -1.99
CA THR A 60 22.32 -14.46 -0.86
C THR A 60 23.30 -13.35 -1.19
N TYR A 61 23.76 -12.67 -0.15
CA TYR A 61 24.81 -11.64 -0.26
C TYR A 61 26.08 -12.18 -0.91
N ASP A 62 26.53 -13.37 -0.51
CA ASP A 62 27.78 -13.96 -1.03
C ASP A 62 27.66 -14.34 -2.51
N GLU A 63 26.47 -14.78 -2.95
CA GLU A 63 26.18 -15.02 -4.36
C GLU A 63 26.28 -13.72 -5.17
N ALA A 64 25.67 -12.64 -4.70
CA ALA A 64 25.71 -11.34 -5.36
C ALA A 64 27.13 -10.79 -5.44
N VAL A 65 27.87 -10.76 -4.33
CA VAL A 65 29.27 -10.30 -4.28
C VAL A 65 30.15 -11.16 -5.17
N GLY A 66 29.97 -12.48 -5.15
CA GLY A 66 30.68 -13.42 -6.00
C GLY A 66 30.42 -13.19 -7.50
N HIS A 67 29.19 -12.85 -7.86
CA HIS A 67 28.82 -12.49 -9.23
C HIS A 67 29.58 -11.23 -9.70
N PHE A 68 29.53 -10.15 -8.93
CA PHE A 68 30.20 -8.89 -9.29
C PHE A 68 31.73 -9.04 -9.33
N LYS A 69 32.33 -9.82 -8.45
CA LYS A 69 33.78 -10.10 -8.45
C LYS A 69 34.26 -10.86 -9.70
N LYS A 70 33.39 -11.64 -10.36
CA LYS A 70 33.74 -12.41 -11.56
C LYS A 70 33.67 -11.61 -12.86
N ILE A 71 32.91 -10.53 -12.90
CA ILE A 71 32.71 -9.72 -14.10
C ILE A 71 33.77 -8.65 -14.19
N LYS A 72 34.60 -8.67 -15.25
CA LYS A 72 35.71 -7.73 -15.45
C LYS A 72 35.29 -6.24 -15.51
N ALA A 73 34.04 -5.95 -15.85
CA ALA A 73 33.53 -4.57 -15.90
C ALA A 73 33.39 -3.94 -14.51
N TYR A 74 33.32 -4.76 -13.47
CA TYR A 74 33.17 -4.30 -12.09
C TYR A 74 34.48 -4.40 -11.33
N LYS A 75 34.97 -3.27 -10.84
CA LYS A 75 36.13 -3.20 -9.97
C LYS A 75 35.70 -3.24 -8.53
N PHE A 76 36.06 -4.28 -7.79
CA PHE A 76 35.85 -4.35 -6.34
C PHE A 76 36.63 -3.24 -5.62
N ILE A 77 35.97 -2.52 -4.73
CA ILE A 77 36.54 -1.41 -3.95
C ILE A 77 36.78 -1.86 -2.53
N ARG A 78 35.73 -2.23 -1.81
CA ARG A 78 35.79 -2.63 -0.41
C ARG A 78 34.54 -3.39 0.01
N GLU A 79 34.67 -4.06 1.14
CA GLU A 79 33.55 -4.69 1.85
C GLU A 79 33.65 -4.26 3.32
N TYR A 80 32.52 -3.93 3.91
CA TYR A 80 32.44 -3.48 5.30
C TYR A 80 31.07 -3.80 5.89
N GLU A 81 30.99 -3.70 7.22
CA GLU A 81 29.74 -3.84 7.95
C GLU A 81 29.26 -2.48 8.48
N LYS A 82 27.96 -2.20 8.34
CA LYS A 82 27.32 -1.02 8.87
C LYS A 82 25.97 -1.40 9.45
N ASN A 83 25.75 -1.09 10.74
CA ASN A 83 24.51 -1.41 11.47
C ASN A 83 24.13 -2.91 11.38
N GLY A 84 25.11 -3.82 11.53
CA GLY A 84 24.91 -5.26 11.47
C GLY A 84 24.58 -5.81 10.07
N ARG A 85 24.81 -5.04 9.01
CA ARG A 85 24.58 -5.44 7.61
C ARG A 85 25.85 -5.36 6.82
N ARG A 86 26.14 -6.38 6.00
CA ARG A 86 27.30 -6.39 5.10
C ARG A 86 27.02 -5.53 3.86
N ILE A 87 28.00 -4.78 3.45
CA ILE A 87 27.95 -3.91 2.26
C ILE A 87 29.23 -4.12 1.45
N ALA A 88 29.10 -4.42 0.16
CA ALA A 88 30.21 -4.46 -0.77
C ALA A 88 30.05 -3.37 -1.84
N GLU A 89 31.13 -2.64 -2.11
CA GLU A 89 31.15 -1.57 -3.10
C GLU A 89 31.99 -1.98 -4.32
N PHE A 90 31.45 -1.68 -5.49
CA PHE A 90 32.08 -1.90 -6.79
C PHE A 90 31.99 -0.63 -7.64
N MET A 91 32.86 -0.51 -8.63
CA MET A 91 32.81 0.52 -9.68
C MET A 91 32.57 -0.11 -11.03
N GLU A 92 31.65 0.43 -11.79
CA GLU A 92 31.44 0.18 -13.23
C GLU A 92 31.71 1.47 -14.00
N GLY A 93 32.95 1.63 -14.48
CA GLY A 93 33.41 2.93 -15.00
C GLY A 93 33.45 3.98 -13.88
N ASP A 94 32.65 5.03 -14.02
CA ASP A 94 32.46 6.13 -13.06
C ASP A 94 31.28 5.91 -12.08
N LYS A 95 30.55 4.82 -12.23
CA LYS A 95 29.35 4.53 -11.44
C LYS A 95 29.66 3.59 -10.28
N GLN A 96 29.22 3.99 -9.09
CA GLN A 96 29.32 3.15 -7.90
C GLN A 96 28.12 2.20 -7.83
N ILE A 97 28.40 0.94 -7.51
CA ILE A 97 27.41 -0.09 -7.24
C ILE A 97 27.63 -0.59 -5.81
N GLU A 98 26.57 -0.69 -5.05
CA GLU A 98 26.58 -1.25 -3.71
C GLU A 98 25.70 -2.50 -3.66
N VAL A 99 26.27 -3.59 -3.18
CA VAL A 99 25.55 -4.80 -2.80
C VAL A 99 25.33 -4.74 -1.30
N ARG A 100 24.09 -4.75 -0.86
CA ARG A 100 23.71 -4.65 0.55
C ARG A 100 22.95 -5.89 0.99
N GLU A 101 23.38 -6.46 2.11
CA GLU A 101 22.63 -7.47 2.83
C GLU A 101 21.45 -6.79 3.55
N LEU A 102 20.25 -7.31 3.37
CA LEU A 102 19.07 -6.91 4.10
C LEU A 102 18.71 -7.99 5.10
N LYS A 103 18.48 -7.60 6.35
CA LYS A 103 18.02 -8.46 7.43
C LYS A 103 16.81 -7.83 8.07
N TYR A 104 15.69 -8.54 8.05
CA TYR A 104 14.43 -8.02 8.56
C TYR A 104 13.52 -9.15 9.05
N TYR A 105 12.54 -8.77 9.86
CA TYR A 105 11.44 -9.65 10.19
C TYR A 105 10.25 -9.29 9.32
N GLU A 106 9.58 -10.31 8.80
CA GLU A 106 8.27 -10.17 8.16
C GLU A 106 7.34 -11.26 8.68
N TYR A 107 6.05 -11.07 8.49
CA TYR A 107 5.10 -12.14 8.78
C TYR A 107 5.27 -13.30 7.81
N GLU A 108 5.00 -14.54 8.27
CA GLU A 108 5.26 -15.77 7.50
C GLU A 108 4.60 -15.77 6.13
N ASP A 109 3.42 -15.17 6.03
CA ASP A 109 2.66 -15.02 4.77
C ASP A 109 3.12 -13.87 3.87
N GLY A 110 4.07 -13.04 4.33
CA GLY A 110 4.58 -11.88 3.61
C GLY A 110 3.61 -10.67 3.58
N GLU A 111 2.50 -10.74 4.31
CA GLU A 111 1.52 -9.68 4.38
C GLU A 111 1.92 -8.60 5.40
N TYR A 112 1.38 -7.41 5.22
CA TYR A 112 1.52 -6.32 6.19
C TYR A 112 0.29 -6.27 7.09
N TYR A 113 0.53 -6.28 8.41
CA TYR A 113 -0.51 -6.17 9.44
C TYR A 113 -0.33 -4.84 10.18
N PRO A 114 -1.21 -3.86 9.95
CA PRO A 114 -1.13 -2.58 10.64
C PRO A 114 -1.39 -2.74 12.13
N GLU A 115 -0.77 -1.88 12.94
CA GLU A 115 -1.01 -1.79 14.38
C GLU A 115 -1.65 -0.44 14.69
N TYR A 116 -2.95 -0.46 14.87
CA TYR A 116 -3.72 0.71 15.26
C TYR A 116 -4.18 0.57 16.71
N THR A 117 -4.31 1.71 17.38
CA THR A 117 -4.97 1.76 18.70
C THR A 117 -6.48 1.62 18.53
N ASP A 118 -7.17 1.17 19.60
CA ASP A 118 -8.63 1.09 19.59
C ASP A 118 -9.29 2.43 19.23
N GLU A 119 -8.71 3.54 19.68
CA GLU A 119 -9.17 4.89 19.33
C GLU A 119 -9.05 5.16 17.81
N THR A 120 -7.96 4.72 17.19
CA THR A 120 -7.77 4.87 15.73
C THR A 120 -8.77 3.99 14.96
N ILE A 121 -9.00 2.76 15.40
CA ILE A 121 -10.01 1.87 14.81
C ILE A 121 -11.40 2.50 14.92
N GLN A 122 -11.73 3.10 16.08
CA GLN A 122 -13.01 3.80 16.24
C GLN A 122 -13.16 4.98 15.26
N ILE A 123 -12.09 5.78 15.09
CA ILE A 123 -12.08 6.89 14.11
C ILE A 123 -12.31 6.36 12.69
N PHE A 124 -11.68 5.25 12.32
CA PHE A 124 -11.88 4.62 11.01
C PHE A 124 -13.32 4.15 10.83
N SER A 125 -13.90 3.50 11.83
CA SER A 125 -15.28 3.04 11.82
C SER A 125 -16.27 4.20 11.68
N ASP A 126 -16.06 5.31 12.40
CA ASP A 126 -16.87 6.50 12.29
C ASP A 126 -16.74 7.16 10.91
N ALA A 127 -15.54 7.16 10.34
CA ALA A 127 -15.29 7.65 8.98
C ALA A 127 -16.02 6.81 7.92
N VAL A 128 -15.99 5.48 8.03
CA VAL A 128 -16.75 4.58 7.14
C VAL A 128 -18.25 4.90 7.18
N LYS A 129 -18.83 5.02 8.38
CA LYS A 129 -20.26 5.36 8.53
C LYS A 129 -20.59 6.70 7.88
N ALA A 130 -19.75 7.71 8.07
CA ALA A 130 -19.94 9.03 7.47
C ALA A 130 -19.85 8.98 5.93
N LEU A 131 -18.89 8.22 5.38
CA LEU A 131 -18.71 8.05 3.94
C LEU A 131 -19.89 7.27 3.32
N ARG A 132 -20.32 6.16 3.90
CA ARG A 132 -21.47 5.40 3.43
C ARG A 132 -22.74 6.28 3.40
N LYS A 133 -22.95 7.08 4.45
CA LYS A 133 -24.05 8.05 4.47
C LYS A 133 -23.93 9.10 3.36
N ALA A 134 -22.73 9.65 3.14
CA ALA A 134 -22.47 10.61 2.08
C ALA A 134 -22.68 10.01 0.68
N ALA A 135 -22.28 8.76 0.46
CA ALA A 135 -22.51 8.06 -0.80
C ALA A 135 -23.99 7.89 -1.12
N ILE A 136 -24.81 7.53 -0.12
CA ILE A 136 -26.28 7.44 -0.28
C ILE A 136 -26.87 8.79 -0.73
N TYR A 137 -26.50 9.89 -0.05
CA TYR A 137 -26.95 11.23 -0.45
C TYR A 137 -26.51 11.58 -1.87
N ALA A 138 -25.25 11.36 -2.19
CA ALA A 138 -24.68 11.67 -3.50
C ALA A 138 -25.40 10.89 -4.62
N ASN A 139 -25.63 9.58 -4.43
CA ASN A 139 -26.37 8.74 -5.37
C ASN A 139 -27.81 9.23 -5.59
N ARG A 140 -28.53 9.52 -4.53
CA ARG A 140 -29.93 9.98 -4.65
C ARG A 140 -30.03 11.34 -5.32
N ILE A 141 -29.13 12.27 -5.01
CA ILE A 141 -29.06 13.59 -5.65
C ILE A 141 -28.69 13.44 -7.13
N ASP A 142 -27.76 12.57 -7.49
CA ASP A 142 -27.38 12.31 -8.88
C ASP A 142 -28.60 11.85 -9.72
N TRP A 143 -29.40 10.94 -9.19
CA TRP A 143 -30.60 10.45 -9.85
C TRP A 143 -31.69 11.53 -10.03
N LEU A 144 -31.86 12.40 -9.02
CA LEU A 144 -32.76 13.53 -9.15
C LEU A 144 -32.30 14.51 -10.23
N LEU A 145 -31.02 14.89 -10.20
CA LEU A 145 -30.45 15.87 -11.14
C LEU A 145 -30.35 15.32 -12.58
N SER A 146 -30.24 14.01 -12.73
CA SER A 146 -30.25 13.32 -14.03
C SER A 146 -31.70 13.18 -14.61
N GLY A 147 -32.71 13.48 -13.79
CA GLY A 147 -34.11 13.36 -14.20
C GLY A 147 -34.65 11.93 -14.13
N ASP A 148 -33.93 11.01 -13.49
CA ASP A 148 -34.33 9.62 -13.31
C ASP A 148 -35.26 9.42 -12.09
N ASP A 149 -35.19 10.34 -11.12
CA ASP A 149 -36.05 10.38 -9.92
C ASP A 149 -36.81 11.71 -9.80
N GLY A 150 -38.02 11.65 -9.21
CA GLY A 150 -38.76 12.82 -8.75
C GLY A 150 -38.46 13.14 -7.27
N GLU A 151 -38.90 14.31 -6.81
CA GLU A 151 -38.67 14.74 -5.41
C GLU A 151 -39.30 13.79 -4.37
N GLU A 152 -40.45 13.19 -4.68
CA GLU A 152 -41.14 12.22 -3.79
C GLU A 152 -40.35 10.93 -3.70
N SER A 153 -39.92 10.36 -4.84
CA SER A 153 -39.10 9.16 -4.92
C SER A 153 -37.74 9.36 -4.25
N LEU A 154 -37.14 10.55 -4.39
CA LEU A 154 -35.93 10.92 -3.69
C LEU A 154 -36.06 10.76 -2.18
N LYS A 155 -37.13 11.33 -1.60
CA LYS A 155 -37.36 11.31 -0.14
C LYS A 155 -37.56 9.89 0.37
N GLU A 156 -38.44 9.13 -0.28
CA GLU A 156 -38.76 7.76 0.13
C GLU A 156 -37.53 6.85 0.09
N ARG A 157 -36.79 6.86 -1.03
CA ARG A 157 -35.60 6.00 -1.22
C ARG A 157 -34.43 6.42 -0.32
N LEU A 158 -34.25 7.73 -0.11
CA LEU A 158 -33.26 8.25 0.79
C LEU A 158 -33.48 7.77 2.23
N GLU A 159 -34.75 7.87 2.70
CA GLU A 159 -35.13 7.43 4.04
C GLU A 159 -34.95 5.91 4.21
N GLU A 160 -35.34 5.12 3.20
CA GLU A 160 -35.17 3.67 3.19
C GLU A 160 -33.70 3.25 3.26
N GLU A 161 -32.81 3.86 2.44
CA GLU A 161 -31.40 3.52 2.38
C GLU A 161 -30.64 3.96 3.64
N LEU A 162 -30.94 5.13 4.19
CA LEU A 162 -30.36 5.58 5.46
C LEU A 162 -30.77 4.67 6.62
N LYS A 163 -32.02 4.20 6.64
CA LYS A 163 -32.50 3.27 7.66
C LYS A 163 -31.78 1.93 7.56
N LYS A 164 -31.59 1.38 6.35
CA LYS A 164 -30.82 0.15 6.17
C LYS A 164 -29.38 0.30 6.67
N LEU A 165 -28.73 1.42 6.37
CA LEU A 165 -27.38 1.69 6.85
C LEU A 165 -27.30 1.71 8.38
N GLU A 166 -28.33 2.25 9.07
CA GLU A 166 -28.40 2.27 10.53
C GLU A 166 -28.65 0.86 11.14
N GLU A 167 -29.37 0.00 10.43
CA GLU A 167 -29.65 -1.38 10.87
C GLU A 167 -28.45 -2.33 10.68
N GLU A 168 -27.54 -2.03 9.74
CA GLU A 168 -26.36 -2.82 9.43
C GLU A 168 -25.11 -2.39 10.25
N ALA A 169 -25.15 -1.24 10.90
CA ALA A 169 -24.02 -0.62 11.63
C ALA A 169 -23.96 -1.03 13.11
#